data_afd9cb4c7dca8253a444e522b2bdb69a
#
_entry.id   afd9cb4c7dca8253a444e522b2bdb69a
#
_cell.length_a   1.000
_cell.length_b   1.000
_cell.length_c   1.000
_cell.angle_alpha   90.00
_cell.angle_beta   90.00
_cell.angle_gamma   90.00
#
_symmetry.space_group_name_H-M   'P 1'
#
loop_
_entity.id
_entity.type
_entity.pdbx_description
1 polymer ?
#
loop_
_entity_poly.entity_id
_entity_poly.type
_entity_poly.pdbx_seq_one_letter_code
_entity_poly.pdbx_strand_id
1 'polypeptide(L)'
;MAAAISGGKILCRNAQPDTLDAVLAKLRDAGADIETGEDWISLDMHGNRPKAVNVRTAPHPGFPTDMQAQFTLLNLVAEGTGVITETIFENRFMHIPELIRMGAHAEIESNTAICHGVKQLSGAQVMATDLRASASLVLAGCIAEGTTIVDRIYHIDRGYERIEDKLQALGANIERVKGE
;
A
#
# COMPACT_ATOMS: atom_id res chain seq x y z
N MET A 1 4.32 4.02 -3.07
CA MET A 1 3.96 3.15 -1.91
C MET A 1 5.02 2.08 -1.64
N ALA A 2 5.44 1.28 -2.61
CA ALA A 2 6.45 0.23 -2.37
C ALA A 2 7.71 0.76 -1.64
N ALA A 3 8.28 1.86 -2.09
CA ALA A 3 9.43 2.48 -1.43
C ALA A 3 9.10 3.00 -0.03
N ALA A 4 7.91 3.56 0.18
CA ALA A 4 7.51 4.09 1.48
C ALA A 4 7.41 3.03 2.57
N ILE A 5 6.87 1.85 2.25
CA ILE A 5 6.71 0.75 3.20
C ILE A 5 7.99 -0.07 3.41
N SER A 6 8.93 -0.01 2.48
CA SER A 6 10.19 -0.78 2.52
C SER A 6 11.39 0.02 3.04
N GLY A 7 11.22 1.30 3.34
CA GLY A 7 12.34 2.19 3.70
C GLY A 7 13.20 2.60 2.50
N GLY A 8 12.69 2.43 1.29
CA GLY A 8 13.43 2.58 0.05
C GLY A 8 13.45 3.99 -0.53
N LYS A 9 13.97 4.07 -1.75
CA LYS A 9 14.05 5.29 -2.55
C LYS A 9 13.56 5.01 -3.96
N ILE A 10 12.80 5.95 -4.54
CA ILE A 10 12.30 5.84 -5.91
C ILE A 10 12.25 7.19 -6.60
N LEU A 11 12.46 7.18 -7.92
CA LEU A 11 12.22 8.31 -8.81
C LEU A 11 11.15 7.90 -9.84
N CYS A 12 10.02 8.57 -9.81
CA CYS A 12 8.96 8.42 -10.80
C CYS A 12 9.10 9.52 -11.85
N ARG A 13 9.35 9.15 -13.09
CA ARG A 13 9.43 10.05 -14.23
C ARG A 13 8.10 10.07 -14.98
N ASN A 14 7.86 11.13 -15.78
CA ASN A 14 6.62 11.32 -16.51
C ASN A 14 5.39 11.27 -15.59
N ALA A 15 5.56 11.80 -14.37
CA ALA A 15 4.51 11.90 -13.37
C ALA A 15 3.95 13.33 -13.35
N GLN A 16 2.73 13.47 -12.86
CA GLN A 16 2.09 14.77 -12.68
C GLN A 16 1.87 14.99 -11.17
N PRO A 17 2.82 15.65 -10.47
CA PRO A 17 2.74 15.82 -9.01
C PRO A 17 1.46 16.49 -8.53
N ASP A 18 0.98 17.49 -9.27
CA ASP A 18 -0.22 18.27 -8.92
C ASP A 18 -1.50 17.44 -8.81
N THR A 19 -1.54 16.29 -9.47
CA THR A 19 -2.67 15.36 -9.39
C THR A 19 -2.65 14.47 -8.15
N LEU A 20 -1.55 14.49 -7.38
CA LEU A 20 -1.29 13.61 -6.26
C LEU A 20 -1.09 14.36 -4.92
N ASP A 21 -1.47 15.61 -4.84
CA ASP A 21 -1.19 16.48 -3.67
C ASP A 21 -1.62 15.85 -2.35
N ALA A 22 -2.83 15.33 -2.25
CA ALA A 22 -3.34 14.72 -1.03
C ALA A 22 -2.55 13.45 -0.62
N VAL A 23 -2.15 12.63 -1.60
CA VAL A 23 -1.35 11.43 -1.38
C VAL A 23 0.07 11.79 -0.94
N LEU A 24 0.70 12.74 -1.65
CA LEU A 24 2.06 13.19 -1.31
C LEU A 24 2.13 13.84 0.06
N ALA A 25 1.11 14.62 0.43
CA ALA A 25 1.02 15.22 1.77
C ALA A 25 1.01 14.14 2.86
N LYS A 26 0.23 13.08 2.70
CA LYS A 26 0.18 11.96 3.66
C LYS A 26 1.47 11.14 3.68
N LEU A 27 2.13 10.97 2.56
CA LEU A 27 3.45 10.32 2.52
C LEU A 27 4.52 11.14 3.24
N ARG A 28 4.48 12.48 3.12
CA ARG A 28 5.35 13.37 3.91
C ARG A 28 5.07 13.27 5.41
N ASP A 29 3.81 13.22 5.80
CA ASP A 29 3.42 13.02 7.20
C ASP A 29 3.92 11.66 7.72
N ALA A 30 3.99 10.65 6.88
CA ALA A 30 4.55 9.33 7.19
C ALA A 30 6.09 9.32 7.29
N GLY A 31 6.75 10.43 7.03
CA GLY A 31 8.20 10.59 7.13
C GLY A 31 8.96 10.47 5.82
N ALA A 32 8.27 10.41 4.68
CA ALA A 32 8.93 10.38 3.38
C ALA A 32 9.51 11.77 3.02
N ASP A 33 10.76 11.76 2.57
CA ASP A 33 11.40 12.92 1.95
C ASP A 33 11.01 12.94 0.47
N ILE A 34 10.15 13.89 0.09
CA ILE A 34 9.57 13.96 -1.26
C ILE A 34 9.99 15.27 -1.91
N GLU A 35 10.56 15.14 -3.10
CA GLU A 35 10.83 16.26 -4.00
C GLU A 35 10.03 16.07 -5.29
N THR A 36 9.58 17.15 -5.87
CA THR A 36 8.82 17.15 -7.12
C THR A 36 9.39 18.15 -8.11
N GLY A 37 9.33 17.79 -9.39
CA GLY A 37 9.59 18.70 -10.51
C GLY A 37 8.35 18.84 -11.38
N GLU A 38 8.50 19.35 -12.58
CA GLU A 38 7.39 19.54 -13.52
C GLU A 38 6.72 18.20 -13.87
N ASP A 39 7.53 17.17 -14.13
CA ASP A 39 7.08 15.85 -14.59
C ASP A 39 7.69 14.68 -13.83
N TRP A 40 8.16 14.89 -12.61
CA TRP A 40 8.76 13.84 -11.80
C TRP A 40 8.46 13.99 -10.30
N ILE A 41 8.53 12.85 -9.61
CA ILE A 41 8.40 12.75 -8.15
C ILE A 41 9.52 11.85 -7.65
N SER A 42 10.28 12.30 -6.66
CA SER A 42 11.20 11.45 -5.91
C SER A 42 10.71 11.24 -4.49
N LEU A 43 10.92 10.04 -3.98
CA LEU A 43 10.62 9.70 -2.59
C LEU A 43 11.82 8.96 -2.01
N ASP A 44 12.26 9.37 -0.83
CA ASP A 44 13.31 8.69 -0.08
C ASP A 44 12.91 8.54 1.38
N MET A 45 12.90 7.31 1.86
CA MET A 45 12.64 7.00 3.26
C MET A 45 13.93 6.98 4.09
N HIS A 46 15.11 7.10 3.46
CA HIS A 46 16.42 7.04 4.13
C HIS A 46 16.60 5.79 5.01
N GLY A 47 16.01 4.66 4.61
CA GLY A 47 16.03 3.41 5.38
C GLY A 47 15.11 3.39 6.60
N ASN A 48 14.34 4.44 6.81
CA ASN A 48 13.47 4.54 7.99
C ASN A 48 12.12 3.84 7.77
N ARG A 49 11.59 3.32 8.86
CA ARG A 49 10.21 2.82 8.93
C ARG A 49 9.24 4.01 8.85
N PRO A 50 8.11 3.88 8.12
CA PRO A 50 7.12 4.96 8.08
C PRO A 50 6.48 5.17 9.46
N LYS A 51 5.98 6.37 9.66
CA LYS A 51 5.12 6.73 10.80
C LYS A 51 3.66 6.56 10.39
N ALA A 52 2.82 6.11 11.32
CA ALA A 52 1.39 5.97 11.07
C ALA A 52 0.74 7.34 10.79
N VAL A 53 -0.23 7.34 9.89
CA VAL A 53 -0.96 8.54 9.48
C VAL A 53 -2.47 8.30 9.53
N ASN A 54 -3.23 9.34 9.80
CA ASN A 54 -4.68 9.29 9.72
C ASN A 54 -5.12 9.72 8.32
N VAL A 55 -5.97 8.91 7.70
CA VAL A 55 -6.50 9.14 6.36
C VAL A 55 -8.01 9.09 6.39
N ARG A 56 -8.65 10.04 5.74
CA ARG A 56 -10.08 10.05 5.46
C ARG A 56 -10.26 10.21 3.96
N THR A 57 -10.89 9.25 3.32
CA THR A 57 -11.20 9.36 1.90
C THR A 57 -12.25 10.45 1.65
N ALA A 58 -12.13 11.15 0.55
CA ALA A 58 -13.07 12.19 0.16
C ALA A 58 -13.02 12.38 -1.37
N PRO A 59 -14.08 12.92 -1.98
CA PRO A 59 -14.04 13.28 -3.39
C PRO A 59 -12.89 14.24 -3.71
N HIS A 60 -12.42 14.20 -4.96
CA HIS A 60 -11.38 15.14 -5.41
C HIS A 60 -11.74 16.61 -5.05
N PRO A 61 -10.81 17.40 -4.53
CA PRO A 61 -9.37 17.17 -4.37
C PRO A 61 -8.95 16.50 -3.04
N GLY A 62 -9.86 15.85 -2.34
CA GLY A 62 -9.54 15.13 -1.11
C GLY A 62 -8.74 13.85 -1.36
N PHE A 63 -8.53 13.08 -0.29
CA PHE A 63 -7.73 11.85 -0.38
C PHE A 63 -8.48 10.76 -1.17
N PRO A 64 -7.88 10.21 -2.25
CA PRO A 64 -8.58 9.28 -3.12
C PRO A 64 -8.79 7.91 -2.47
N THR A 65 -10.02 7.40 -2.59
CA THR A 65 -10.36 6.05 -2.11
C THR A 65 -9.51 4.95 -2.80
N ASP A 66 -9.01 5.19 -3.99
CA ASP A 66 -8.15 4.26 -4.73
C ASP A 66 -6.78 4.02 -4.06
N MET A 67 -6.38 4.88 -3.16
CA MET A 67 -5.15 4.75 -2.37
C MET A 67 -5.40 4.28 -0.92
N GLN A 68 -6.65 4.05 -0.54
CA GLN A 68 -7.00 3.65 0.82
C GLN A 68 -6.32 2.34 1.23
N ALA A 69 -6.40 1.29 0.41
CA ALA A 69 -5.83 -0.02 0.75
C ALA A 69 -4.31 0.05 0.94
N GLN A 70 -3.61 0.82 0.12
CA GLN A 70 -2.16 0.99 0.21
C GLN A 70 -1.75 1.76 1.46
N PHE A 71 -2.52 2.76 1.87
CA PHE A 71 -2.27 3.48 3.13
C PHE A 71 -2.68 2.69 4.37
N THR A 72 -3.67 1.82 4.25
CA THR A 72 -3.97 0.82 5.28
C THR A 72 -2.76 -0.08 5.51
N LEU A 73 -2.15 -0.60 4.43
CA LEU A 73 -0.92 -1.38 4.52
C LEU A 73 0.22 -0.57 5.14
N LEU A 74 0.42 0.67 4.72
CA LEU A 74 1.46 1.53 5.30
C LEU A 74 1.30 1.64 6.82
N ASN A 75 0.08 1.89 7.30
CA ASN A 75 -0.20 1.99 8.73
C ASN A 75 0.04 0.67 9.46
N LEU A 76 -0.22 -0.47 8.83
CA LEU A 76 -0.05 -1.78 9.43
C LEU A 76 1.42 -2.17 9.64
N VAL A 77 2.35 -1.50 8.96
CA VAL A 77 3.80 -1.70 9.12
C VAL A 77 4.51 -0.45 9.65
N ALA A 78 3.77 0.61 9.94
CA ALA A 78 4.30 1.86 10.46
C ALA A 78 4.59 1.80 11.96
N GLU A 79 5.31 2.81 12.44
CA GLU A 79 5.40 3.09 13.87
C GLU A 79 4.11 3.79 14.33
N GLY A 80 3.48 3.25 15.36
CA GLY A 80 2.31 3.84 15.99
C GLY A 80 0.99 3.27 15.47
N THR A 81 -0.07 4.03 15.70
CA THR A 81 -1.45 3.69 15.34
C THR A 81 -1.99 4.73 14.36
N GLY A 82 -2.53 4.26 13.24
CA GLY A 82 -3.18 5.10 12.24
C GLY A 82 -4.63 4.71 12.02
N VAL A 83 -5.46 5.70 11.74
CA VAL A 83 -6.89 5.53 11.52
C VAL A 83 -7.22 5.81 10.06
N ILE A 84 -7.86 4.86 9.41
CA ILE A 84 -8.35 4.99 8.03
C ILE A 84 -9.87 5.07 8.06
N THR A 85 -10.43 6.17 7.60
CA THR A 85 -11.88 6.34 7.47
C THR A 85 -12.27 6.36 5.99
N GLU A 86 -13.09 5.39 5.58
CA GLU A 86 -13.60 5.27 4.20
C GLU A 86 -14.98 5.91 4.11
N THR A 87 -15.12 6.94 3.27
CA THR A 87 -16.38 7.68 3.13
C THR A 87 -16.99 7.59 1.74
N ILE A 88 -16.30 6.98 0.77
CA ILE A 88 -16.74 6.93 -0.63
C ILE A 88 -17.45 5.62 -0.93
N PHE A 89 -16.91 4.48 -0.47
CA PHE A 89 -17.49 3.17 -0.69
C PHE A 89 -17.76 2.45 0.62
N GLU A 90 -18.90 1.81 0.72
CA GLU A 90 -19.22 0.93 1.84
C GLU A 90 -18.38 -0.35 1.78
N ASN A 91 -17.99 -0.86 2.95
CA ASN A 91 -17.35 -2.17 3.11
C ASN A 91 -16.04 -2.37 2.31
N ARG A 92 -15.25 -1.30 2.11
CA ARG A 92 -14.01 -1.37 1.32
C ARG A 92 -12.77 -1.71 2.15
N PHE A 93 -12.89 -2.69 3.06
CA PHE A 93 -11.79 -3.19 3.91
C PHE A 93 -11.52 -4.68 3.73
N MET A 94 -11.85 -5.26 2.58
CA MET A 94 -11.69 -6.69 2.31
C MET A 94 -10.23 -7.16 2.33
N HIS A 95 -9.27 -6.25 2.17
CA HIS A 95 -7.84 -6.52 2.29
C HIS A 95 -7.38 -6.72 3.75
N ILE A 96 -8.09 -6.18 4.72
CA ILE A 96 -7.67 -6.24 6.13
C ILE A 96 -7.66 -7.67 6.68
N PRO A 97 -8.70 -8.50 6.51
CA PRO A 97 -8.65 -9.90 6.94
C PRO A 97 -7.47 -10.67 6.34
N GLU A 98 -7.14 -10.41 5.08
CA GLU A 98 -6.01 -11.05 4.41
C GLU A 98 -4.66 -10.56 4.98
N LEU A 99 -4.54 -9.27 5.28
CA LEU A 99 -3.34 -8.72 5.94
C LEU A 99 -3.19 -9.24 7.38
N ILE A 100 -4.29 -9.46 8.09
CA ILE A 100 -4.28 -10.10 9.43
C ILE A 100 -3.71 -11.51 9.34
N ARG A 101 -3.99 -12.26 8.27
CA ARG A 101 -3.35 -13.58 8.02
C ARG A 101 -1.83 -13.47 7.90
N MET A 102 -1.32 -12.34 7.49
CA MET A 102 0.10 -12.04 7.40
C MET A 102 0.69 -11.47 8.71
N GLY A 103 -0.08 -11.47 9.79
CA GLY A 103 0.35 -10.99 11.10
C GLY A 103 0.06 -9.52 11.37
N ALA A 104 -0.72 -8.84 10.54
CA ALA A 104 -1.16 -7.48 10.79
C ALA A 104 -2.14 -7.39 11.96
N HIS A 105 -2.17 -6.24 12.62
CA HIS A 105 -3.07 -5.95 13.72
C HIS A 105 -3.96 -4.76 13.37
N ALA A 106 -5.24 -5.02 13.16
CA ALA A 106 -6.24 -3.99 12.85
C ALA A 106 -7.61 -4.35 13.43
N GLU A 107 -8.38 -3.32 13.70
CA GLU A 107 -9.78 -3.38 14.13
C GLU A 107 -10.62 -2.58 13.16
N ILE A 108 -11.80 -3.10 12.80
CA ILE A 108 -12.75 -2.42 11.91
C ILE A 108 -13.99 -2.05 12.70
N GLU A 109 -14.31 -0.76 12.72
CA GLU A 109 -15.51 -0.23 13.32
C GLU A 109 -16.29 0.58 12.28
N SER A 110 -17.38 0.03 11.75
CA SER A 110 -18.18 0.66 10.71
C SER A 110 -17.32 0.99 9.45
N ASN A 111 -17.16 2.24 9.11
CA ASN A 111 -16.36 2.73 7.98
C ASN A 111 -14.91 3.10 8.34
N THR A 112 -14.45 2.67 9.51
CA THR A 112 -13.16 3.07 10.05
C THR A 112 -12.33 1.84 10.38
N ALA A 113 -11.08 1.82 9.95
CA ALA A 113 -10.06 0.84 10.33
C ALA A 113 -9.05 1.49 11.27
N ILE A 114 -8.82 0.88 12.42
CA ILE A 114 -7.79 1.26 13.37
C ILE A 114 -6.61 0.31 13.18
N CYS A 115 -5.50 0.83 12.67
CA CYS A 115 -4.33 0.05 12.29
C CYS A 115 -3.22 0.23 13.32
N HIS A 116 -2.80 -0.86 13.93
CA HIS A 116 -1.68 -0.88 14.87
C HIS A 116 -0.45 -1.42 14.15
N GLY A 117 0.57 -0.60 13.98
CA GLY A 117 1.76 -0.99 13.21
C GLY A 117 2.53 -2.15 13.87
N VAL A 118 2.90 -3.14 13.05
CA VAL A 118 3.79 -4.22 13.44
C VAL A 118 5.14 -4.06 12.76
N LYS A 119 6.21 -4.55 13.38
CA LYS A 119 7.57 -4.41 12.82
C LYS A 119 7.76 -5.24 11.56
N GLN A 120 7.10 -6.41 11.48
CA GLN A 120 7.31 -7.38 10.42
C GLN A 120 6.00 -8.14 10.14
N LEU A 121 5.64 -8.23 8.87
CA LEU A 121 4.64 -9.16 8.37
C LEU A 121 5.28 -10.51 8.08
N SER A 122 4.49 -11.57 8.14
CA SER A 122 4.89 -12.94 7.80
C SER A 122 4.20 -13.39 6.53
N GLY A 123 4.90 -14.16 5.70
CA GLY A 123 4.35 -14.74 4.49
C GLY A 123 3.16 -15.66 4.78
N ALA A 124 2.15 -15.58 3.93
CA ALA A 124 0.93 -16.39 4.01
C ALA A 124 0.33 -16.57 2.62
N GLN A 125 -0.58 -17.52 2.52
CA GLN A 125 -1.45 -17.62 1.34
C GLN A 125 -2.63 -16.68 1.55
N VAL A 126 -2.77 -15.69 0.67
CA VAL A 126 -3.79 -14.65 0.71
C VAL A 126 -4.55 -14.57 -0.61
N MET A 127 -5.73 -14.02 -0.57
CA MET A 127 -6.66 -14.02 -1.69
C MET A 127 -6.94 -12.61 -2.17
N ALA A 128 -6.66 -12.36 -3.45
CA ALA A 128 -7.07 -11.13 -4.10
C ALA A 128 -8.61 -11.04 -4.19
N THR A 129 -9.17 -9.89 -3.86
CA THR A 129 -10.63 -9.66 -3.80
C THR A 129 -11.10 -8.61 -4.79
N ASP A 130 -10.36 -7.52 -4.92
CA ASP A 130 -10.57 -6.45 -5.88
C ASP A 130 -9.23 -5.86 -6.30
N LEU A 131 -9.24 -4.96 -7.27
CA LEU A 131 -8.05 -4.39 -7.87
C LEU A 131 -7.12 -3.70 -6.85
N ARG A 132 -7.67 -2.82 -6.01
CA ARG A 132 -6.89 -1.99 -5.08
C ARG A 132 -6.43 -2.77 -3.86
N ALA A 133 -7.33 -3.57 -3.29
CA ALA A 133 -7.00 -4.49 -2.20
C ALA A 133 -5.90 -5.46 -2.64
N SER A 134 -6.02 -6.02 -3.84
CA SER A 134 -5.04 -6.96 -4.37
C SER A 134 -3.66 -6.34 -4.57
N ALA A 135 -3.58 -5.09 -5.03
CA ALA A 135 -2.31 -4.39 -5.14
C ALA A 135 -1.63 -4.22 -3.77
N SER A 136 -2.41 -3.92 -2.72
CA SER A 136 -1.85 -3.82 -1.37
C SER A 136 -1.31 -5.17 -0.86
N LEU A 137 -1.96 -6.28 -1.19
CA LEU A 137 -1.49 -7.63 -0.82
C LEU A 137 -0.18 -8.00 -1.53
N VAL A 138 -0.03 -7.64 -2.79
CA VAL A 138 1.24 -7.82 -3.53
C VAL A 138 2.36 -7.02 -2.87
N LEU A 139 2.11 -5.76 -2.53
CA LEU A 139 3.10 -4.93 -1.83
C LEU A 139 3.45 -5.49 -0.45
N ALA A 140 2.44 -5.99 0.29
CA ALA A 140 2.65 -6.64 1.58
C ALA A 140 3.56 -7.87 1.44
N GLY A 141 3.34 -8.69 0.41
CA GLY A 141 4.18 -9.84 0.11
C GLY A 141 5.65 -9.48 -0.17
N CYS A 142 5.89 -8.33 -0.80
CA CYS A 142 7.25 -7.86 -1.09
C CYS A 142 8.06 -7.51 0.17
N ILE A 143 7.41 -7.16 1.27
CA ILE A 143 8.06 -6.77 2.54
C ILE A 143 7.89 -7.79 3.66
N ALA A 144 7.06 -8.80 3.47
CA ALA A 144 6.84 -9.87 4.45
C ALA A 144 8.03 -10.81 4.53
N GLU A 145 8.29 -11.35 5.70
CA GLU A 145 9.26 -12.42 5.92
C GLU A 145 8.69 -13.76 5.47
N GLY A 146 9.47 -14.56 4.75
CA GLY A 146 9.01 -15.82 4.19
C GLY A 146 8.36 -15.65 2.83
N THR A 147 7.53 -16.62 2.45
CA THR A 147 6.86 -16.63 1.13
C THR A 147 5.39 -16.26 1.27
N THR A 148 4.94 -15.31 0.46
CA THR A 148 3.53 -14.96 0.33
C THR A 148 3.02 -15.43 -1.03
N ILE A 149 1.87 -16.08 -1.03
CA ILE A 149 1.18 -16.49 -2.26
C ILE A 149 -0.10 -15.67 -2.37
N VAL A 150 -0.24 -14.95 -3.46
CA VAL A 150 -1.44 -14.16 -3.75
C VAL A 150 -2.25 -14.89 -4.83
N ASP A 151 -3.38 -15.44 -4.43
CA ASP A 151 -4.31 -16.13 -5.33
C ASP A 151 -5.28 -15.17 -6.01
N ARG A 152 -5.95 -15.63 -7.06
CA ARG A 152 -6.96 -14.87 -7.84
C ARG A 152 -6.42 -13.58 -8.43
N ILE A 153 -5.22 -13.62 -8.95
CA ILE A 153 -4.51 -12.43 -9.47
C ILE A 153 -5.17 -11.79 -10.70
N TYR A 154 -6.18 -12.43 -11.29
CA TYR A 154 -6.98 -11.83 -12.36
C TYR A 154 -7.62 -10.49 -11.92
N HIS A 155 -7.84 -10.28 -10.61
CA HIS A 155 -8.28 -8.99 -10.07
C HIS A 155 -7.22 -7.90 -10.25
N ILE A 156 -5.94 -8.26 -10.15
CA ILE A 156 -4.81 -7.34 -10.35
C ILE A 156 -4.63 -7.02 -11.83
N ASP A 157 -4.72 -8.04 -12.68
CA ASP A 157 -4.48 -7.93 -14.13
C ASP A 157 -5.47 -6.98 -14.83
N ARG A 158 -6.59 -6.70 -14.20
CA ARG A 158 -7.59 -5.75 -14.72
C ARG A 158 -7.12 -4.29 -14.76
N GLY A 159 -6.09 -3.92 -14.01
CA GLY A 159 -5.62 -2.53 -13.94
C GLY A 159 -4.13 -2.35 -13.70
N TYR A 160 -3.39 -3.42 -13.44
CA TYR A 160 -1.94 -3.40 -13.28
C TYR A 160 -1.29 -4.31 -14.34
N GLU A 161 -0.79 -3.70 -15.38
CA GLU A 161 -0.09 -4.44 -16.43
C GLU A 161 1.23 -4.99 -15.89
N ARG A 162 1.34 -6.33 -15.84
CA ARG A 162 2.57 -7.07 -15.46
C ARG A 162 3.24 -6.47 -14.22
N ILE A 163 2.49 -6.36 -13.12
CA ILE A 163 2.98 -5.76 -11.87
C ILE A 163 4.25 -6.47 -11.36
N GLU A 164 4.35 -7.78 -11.55
CA GLU A 164 5.50 -8.59 -11.17
C GLU A 164 6.77 -8.12 -11.87
N ASP A 165 6.73 -7.83 -13.15
CA ASP A 165 7.91 -7.38 -13.89
C ASP A 165 8.37 -5.99 -13.42
N LYS A 166 7.42 -5.10 -13.17
CA LYS A 166 7.70 -3.74 -12.69
C LYS A 166 8.34 -3.75 -11.31
N LEU A 167 7.82 -4.59 -10.42
CA LEU A 167 8.37 -4.73 -9.07
C LEU A 167 9.73 -5.46 -9.08
N GLN A 168 9.90 -6.48 -9.93
CA GLN A 168 11.21 -7.13 -10.13
C GLN A 168 12.27 -6.14 -10.61
N ALA A 169 11.93 -5.27 -11.55
CA ALA A 169 12.83 -4.24 -12.05
C ALA A 169 13.24 -3.23 -10.94
N LEU A 170 12.42 -3.08 -9.91
CA LEU A 170 12.71 -2.28 -8.73
C LEU A 170 13.44 -3.06 -7.61
N GLY A 171 13.73 -4.33 -7.83
CA GLY A 171 14.49 -5.17 -6.89
C GLY A 171 13.64 -6.08 -6.00
N ALA A 172 12.33 -6.16 -6.20
CA ALA A 172 11.49 -7.08 -5.45
C ALA A 172 11.69 -8.53 -5.90
N ASN A 173 11.64 -9.45 -4.94
CA ASN A 173 11.65 -10.89 -5.22
C ASN A 173 10.19 -11.37 -5.36
N ILE A 174 9.70 -11.38 -6.58
CA ILE A 174 8.32 -11.71 -6.94
C ILE A 174 8.32 -12.46 -8.27
N GLU A 175 7.45 -13.44 -8.41
CA GLU A 175 7.27 -14.15 -9.66
C GLU A 175 5.80 -14.52 -9.88
N ARG A 176 5.42 -14.65 -11.13
CA ARG A 176 4.11 -15.17 -11.52
C ARG A 176 4.22 -16.66 -11.74
N VAL A 177 3.45 -17.42 -10.99
CA VAL A 177 3.35 -18.88 -11.17
C VAL A 177 2.03 -19.22 -11.84
N LYS A 178 2.03 -20.30 -12.65
CA LYS A 178 0.79 -20.85 -13.20
C LYS A 178 0.11 -21.63 -12.08
N GLY A 179 -1.14 -21.32 -11.78
CA GLY A 179 -1.95 -22.16 -10.91
C GLY A 179 -2.17 -23.55 -11.56
N GLU A 180 -2.19 -24.57 -10.75
CA GLU A 180 -2.63 -25.90 -11.16
C GLU A 180 -4.14 -25.92 -11.46
#